data_2c3801c94f5b3deaef35ea9b22916e96
#
_entry.id   2c3801c94f5b3deaef35ea9b22916e96
#
_cell.length_a   1.000
_cell.length_b   1.000
_cell.length_c   1.000
_cell.angle_alpha   90.00
_cell.angle_beta   90.00
_cell.angle_gamma   90.00
#
_symmetry.space_group_name_H-M   'P 1'
#
loop_
_entity.id
_entity.type
_entity.pdbx_description
1 polymer ?
#
loop_
_entity_poly.entity_id
_entity_poly.type
_entity_poly.pdbx_seq_one_letter_code
_entity_poly.pdbx_strand_id
1 'polypeptide(L)'
;MYWQKIPKTSEKNYISGYEALNIPNENGDIADWHPRTYLSSQNPNEYIKTYKLDETIGNVGIKNKTINFPYKAEVYIANFVRAIIDIIIFSERDIEIKSLYGCRNDFLTDKEEKELFEELIEILKKGHKKSDKIVMFLENEYPRK
;
A
#
# COMPACT_ATOMS: atom_id res chain seq x y z
N MET A 1 0.55 16.63 -18.91
CA MET A 1 0.64 15.72 -17.74
C MET A 1 1.35 14.45 -18.15
N TYR A 2 2.20 13.93 -17.28
CA TYR A 2 3.03 12.76 -17.55
C TYR A 2 2.76 11.67 -16.51
N TRP A 3 2.93 10.40 -16.88
CA TRP A 3 3.02 9.33 -15.89
C TRP A 3 4.40 9.37 -15.25
N GLN A 4 4.46 9.15 -13.96
CA GLN A 4 5.73 9.10 -13.24
C GLN A 4 6.58 7.93 -13.72
N LYS A 5 7.90 8.08 -13.63
CA LYS A 5 8.84 7.04 -14.02
C LYS A 5 8.96 5.98 -12.92
N ILE A 6 9.28 4.77 -13.32
CA ILE A 6 9.53 3.67 -12.40
C ILE A 6 10.96 3.79 -11.86
N PRO A 7 11.13 3.86 -10.51
CA PRO A 7 12.44 3.97 -9.91
C PRO A 7 13.14 2.63 -9.82
N LYS A 8 14.41 2.62 -9.43
CA LYS A 8 15.09 1.41 -9.00
C LYS A 8 14.49 0.95 -7.68
N THR A 9 14.24 -0.35 -7.54
CA THR A 9 13.64 -0.92 -6.35
C THR A 9 14.43 -2.10 -5.82
N SER A 10 14.17 -2.45 -4.55
CA SER A 10 14.72 -3.64 -3.88
C SER A 10 13.73 -4.04 -2.79
N GLU A 11 13.99 -5.15 -2.10
CA GLU A 11 13.16 -5.55 -0.96
C GLU A 11 13.11 -4.48 0.12
N LYS A 12 14.18 -3.69 0.25
CA LYS A 12 14.26 -2.65 1.29
C LYS A 12 13.77 -1.29 0.82
N ASN A 13 13.47 -1.15 -0.46
CA ASN A 13 13.04 0.12 -1.05
C ASN A 13 12.15 -0.19 -2.25
N TYR A 14 10.86 -0.22 -2.03
CA TYR A 14 9.88 -0.81 -2.95
C TYR A 14 8.69 0.13 -3.19
N ILE A 15 7.91 -0.17 -4.23
CA ILE A 15 6.67 0.56 -4.52
C ILE A 15 5.57 0.03 -3.60
N SER A 16 4.84 0.93 -2.96
CA SER A 16 3.77 0.56 -2.05
C SER A 16 2.73 1.70 -1.96
N GLY A 17 1.87 1.63 -0.96
CA GLY A 17 0.90 2.68 -0.68
C GLY A 17 -0.10 2.88 -1.82
N TYR A 18 -0.53 4.12 -1.97
CA TYR A 18 -1.51 4.46 -3.01
C TYR A 18 -0.99 4.16 -4.41
N GLU A 19 0.31 4.29 -4.62
CA GLU A 19 0.93 3.97 -5.90
C GLU A 19 0.70 2.50 -6.26
N ALA A 20 0.98 1.58 -5.33
CA ALA A 20 0.78 0.14 -5.56
C ALA A 20 -0.69 -0.22 -5.74
N LEU A 21 -1.60 0.48 -5.04
CA LEU A 21 -3.04 0.25 -5.18
C LEU A 21 -3.56 0.57 -6.58
N ASN A 22 -2.83 1.39 -7.33
CA ASN A 22 -3.24 1.84 -8.66
C ASN A 22 -2.42 1.19 -9.79
N ILE A 23 -1.61 0.19 -9.46
CA ILE A 23 -0.89 -0.62 -10.45
C ILE A 23 -1.56 -2.00 -10.49
N PRO A 24 -1.94 -2.52 -11.68
CA PRO A 24 -2.63 -3.80 -11.77
C PRO A 24 -1.88 -4.95 -11.10
N ASN A 25 -2.62 -5.78 -10.34
CA ASN A 25 -2.09 -6.98 -9.72
C ASN A 25 -2.02 -8.14 -10.73
N GLU A 26 -1.72 -9.36 -10.29
CA GLU A 26 -1.59 -10.52 -11.17
C GLU A 26 -2.88 -10.83 -11.96
N ASN A 27 -4.03 -10.46 -11.42
CA ASN A 27 -5.32 -10.66 -12.05
C ASN A 27 -5.73 -9.49 -12.95
N GLY A 28 -4.89 -8.47 -13.04
CA GLY A 28 -5.20 -7.27 -13.81
C GLY A 28 -6.08 -6.26 -13.07
N ASP A 29 -6.35 -6.49 -11.79
CA ASP A 29 -7.20 -5.61 -10.98
C ASP A 29 -6.40 -4.45 -10.41
N ILE A 30 -7.04 -3.29 -10.34
CA ILE A 30 -6.53 -2.12 -9.62
C ILE A 30 -7.56 -1.68 -8.59
N ALA A 31 -7.09 -1.01 -7.53
CA ALA A 31 -7.99 -0.43 -6.55
C ALA A 31 -8.66 0.84 -7.07
N ASP A 32 -8.10 1.47 -8.09
CA ASP A 32 -8.56 2.73 -8.67
C ASP A 32 -8.76 3.81 -7.61
N TRP A 33 -7.78 3.92 -6.73
CA TRP A 33 -7.83 4.78 -5.55
C TRP A 33 -6.97 6.03 -5.76
N HIS A 34 -7.55 7.05 -6.41
CA HIS A 34 -6.89 8.33 -6.71
C HIS A 34 -5.66 8.22 -7.62
N PRO A 35 -5.74 7.49 -8.78
CA PRO A 35 -4.55 7.22 -9.60
C PRO A 35 -3.85 8.46 -10.13
N ARG A 36 -4.61 9.49 -10.55
CA ARG A 36 -4.01 10.71 -11.09
C ARG A 36 -3.22 11.50 -10.07
N THR A 37 -3.58 11.38 -8.79
CA THR A 37 -2.88 12.05 -7.71
C THR A 37 -1.53 11.41 -7.43
N TYR A 38 -1.46 10.07 -7.55
CA TYR A 38 -0.30 9.32 -7.08
C TYR A 38 0.63 8.83 -8.18
N LEU A 39 0.15 8.70 -9.43
CA LEU A 39 0.95 8.15 -10.52
C LEU A 39 1.25 9.14 -11.63
N SER A 40 0.69 10.33 -11.59
CA SER A 40 0.90 11.35 -12.62
C SER A 40 1.67 12.54 -12.06
N SER A 41 2.31 13.29 -12.98
CA SER A 41 3.10 14.46 -12.61
C SER A 41 3.08 15.49 -13.74
N GLN A 42 3.29 16.76 -13.40
CA GLN A 42 3.56 17.82 -14.36
C GLN A 42 5.02 17.78 -14.82
N ASN A 43 5.87 17.06 -14.10
CA ASN A 43 7.30 16.93 -14.42
C ASN A 43 7.56 15.57 -15.08
N PRO A 44 8.08 15.55 -16.34
CA PRO A 44 8.35 14.27 -17.03
C PRO A 44 9.47 13.44 -16.40
N ASN A 45 10.23 14.00 -15.47
CA ASN A 45 11.35 13.32 -14.81
C ASN A 45 11.05 12.91 -13.37
N GLU A 46 9.80 13.00 -12.93
CA GLU A 46 9.44 12.58 -11.58
C GLU A 46 9.28 11.07 -11.51
N TYR A 47 9.75 10.48 -10.41
CA TYR A 47 9.69 9.05 -10.17
C TYR A 47 8.57 8.70 -9.19
N ILE A 48 8.02 7.48 -9.34
CA ILE A 48 7.08 6.93 -8.37
C ILE A 48 7.79 6.82 -7.02
N LYS A 49 7.09 7.21 -5.96
CA LYS A 49 7.60 7.16 -4.60
C LYS A 49 7.90 5.71 -4.19
N THR A 50 9.02 5.51 -3.50
CA THR A 50 9.33 4.23 -2.87
C THR A 50 9.19 4.32 -1.36
N TYR A 51 9.00 3.17 -0.73
CA TYR A 51 8.86 3.02 0.71
C TYR A 51 10.04 2.23 1.25
N LYS A 52 10.55 2.64 2.41
CA LYS A 52 11.60 1.90 3.10
C LYS A 52 10.97 0.76 3.89
N LEU A 53 11.65 -0.39 3.90
CA LEU A 53 11.20 -1.54 4.66
C LEU A 53 11.16 -1.23 6.16
N ASP A 54 10.02 -1.47 6.78
CA ASP A 54 9.88 -1.45 8.23
C ASP A 54 10.37 -2.79 8.76
N GLU A 55 11.45 -2.78 9.52
CA GLU A 55 12.10 -4.02 9.99
C GLU A 55 11.22 -4.82 10.96
N THR A 56 10.32 -4.16 11.68
CA THR A 56 9.39 -4.83 12.59
C THR A 56 8.37 -5.66 11.82
N ILE A 57 7.90 -5.14 10.68
CA ILE A 57 6.92 -5.83 9.83
C ILE A 57 7.59 -6.85 8.92
N GLY A 58 8.79 -6.54 8.43
CA GLY A 58 9.48 -7.39 7.48
C GLY A 58 8.91 -7.29 6.08
N ASN A 59 9.20 -8.27 5.25
CA ASN A 59 8.91 -8.24 3.81
C ASN A 59 7.57 -8.87 3.41
N VAL A 60 6.66 -9.09 4.33
CA VAL A 60 5.35 -9.67 4.04
C VAL A 60 4.63 -8.84 2.97
N GLY A 61 4.19 -9.51 1.91
CA GLY A 61 3.44 -8.87 0.83
C GLY A 61 4.27 -8.11 -0.19
N ILE A 62 5.60 -8.13 -0.08
CA ILE A 62 6.51 -7.48 -1.04
C ILE A 62 7.10 -8.56 -1.94
N LYS A 63 6.97 -8.39 -3.26
CA LYS A 63 7.50 -9.34 -4.25
C LYS A 63 8.15 -8.61 -5.42
N ASN A 64 9.14 -9.27 -6.02
CA ASN A 64 9.69 -8.84 -7.29
C ASN A 64 8.79 -9.38 -8.40
N LYS A 65 8.27 -8.51 -9.25
CA LYS A 65 7.44 -8.93 -10.36
C LYS A 65 7.45 -7.93 -11.51
N THR A 66 7.02 -8.37 -12.68
CA THR A 66 6.86 -7.51 -13.85
C THR A 66 5.51 -6.81 -13.79
N ILE A 67 5.52 -5.48 -13.86
CA ILE A 67 4.31 -4.67 -13.99
C ILE A 67 4.24 -4.13 -15.42
N ASN A 68 3.04 -3.75 -15.85
CA ASN A 68 2.82 -3.24 -17.22
C ASN A 68 2.33 -1.78 -17.22
N PHE A 69 2.10 -1.21 -16.07
CA PHE A 69 1.65 0.16 -15.92
C PHE A 69 2.52 0.89 -14.90
N PRO A 70 2.99 2.11 -15.16
CA PRO A 70 2.71 2.94 -16.35
C PRO A 70 3.42 2.46 -17.62
N TYR A 71 4.41 1.59 -17.52
CA TYR A 71 5.05 0.89 -18.62
C TYR A 71 5.67 -0.41 -18.10
N LYS A 72 6.11 -1.29 -19.00
CA LYS A 72 6.63 -2.59 -18.59
C LYS A 72 7.96 -2.47 -17.88
N ALA A 73 8.03 -3.04 -16.66
CA ALA A 73 9.26 -3.06 -15.87
C ALA A 73 9.19 -4.12 -14.78
N GLU A 74 10.35 -4.60 -14.37
CA GLU A 74 10.48 -5.50 -13.23
C GLU A 74 10.74 -4.66 -11.97
N VAL A 75 9.93 -4.86 -10.92
CA VAL A 75 10.00 -4.06 -9.70
C VAL A 75 9.70 -4.89 -8.46
N TYR A 76 10.20 -4.43 -7.31
CA TYR A 76 9.70 -4.87 -6.01
C TYR A 76 8.51 -4.00 -5.65
N ILE A 77 7.38 -4.63 -5.40
CA ILE A 77 6.12 -3.95 -5.16
C ILE A 77 5.29 -4.68 -4.11
N ALA A 78 4.60 -3.90 -3.28
CA ALA A 78 3.68 -4.43 -2.28
C ALA A 78 2.38 -4.91 -2.95
N ASN A 79 1.80 -6.00 -2.41
CA ASN A 79 0.43 -6.35 -2.77
C ASN A 79 -0.54 -5.37 -2.08
N PHE A 80 -1.84 -5.49 -2.35
CA PHE A 80 -2.83 -4.54 -1.82
C PHE A 80 -2.86 -4.53 -0.29
N VAL A 81 -2.76 -5.68 0.34
CA VAL A 81 -2.75 -5.79 1.81
C VAL A 81 -1.54 -5.02 2.38
N ARG A 82 -0.34 -5.29 1.87
CA ARG A 82 0.87 -4.60 2.35
C ARG A 82 0.82 -3.10 2.03
N ALA A 83 0.28 -2.72 0.88
CA ALA A 83 0.16 -1.32 0.50
C ALA A 83 -0.71 -0.55 1.52
N ILE A 84 -1.81 -1.14 1.95
CA ILE A 84 -2.68 -0.55 2.97
C ILE A 84 -1.93 -0.43 4.31
N ILE A 85 -1.23 -1.48 4.71
CA ILE A 85 -0.43 -1.47 5.94
C ILE A 85 0.58 -0.35 5.90
N ASP A 86 1.30 -0.20 4.79
CA ASP A 86 2.31 0.84 4.66
C ASP A 86 1.70 2.26 4.70
N ILE A 87 0.53 2.47 4.11
CA ILE A 87 -0.16 3.76 4.22
C ILE A 87 -0.41 4.09 5.70
N ILE A 88 -0.88 3.12 6.48
CA ILE A 88 -1.14 3.32 7.90
C ILE A 88 0.15 3.62 8.66
N ILE A 89 1.17 2.80 8.46
CA ILE A 89 2.42 2.88 9.22
C ILE A 89 3.21 4.15 8.89
N PHE A 90 3.22 4.57 7.62
CA PHE A 90 3.97 5.75 7.19
C PHE A 90 3.14 7.03 7.22
N SER A 91 1.88 6.98 7.65
CA SER A 91 1.03 8.17 7.75
C SER A 91 1.59 9.14 8.79
N GLU A 92 1.53 10.42 8.46
CA GLU A 92 1.92 11.50 9.36
C GLU A 92 0.70 12.19 9.97
N ARG A 93 -0.46 12.14 9.26
CA ARG A 93 -1.69 12.78 9.68
C ARG A 93 -2.85 11.79 9.65
N ASP A 94 -3.79 11.96 10.55
CA ASP A 94 -4.98 11.10 10.63
C ASP A 94 -5.80 11.07 9.35
N ILE A 95 -5.82 12.15 8.58
CA ILE A 95 -6.56 12.21 7.32
C ILE A 95 -6.07 11.17 6.32
N GLU A 96 -4.80 10.80 6.37
CA GLU A 96 -4.23 9.78 5.49
C GLU A 96 -4.82 8.40 5.79
N ILE A 97 -5.11 8.12 7.05
CA ILE A 97 -5.76 6.87 7.45
C ILE A 97 -7.24 6.91 7.10
N LYS A 98 -7.90 8.04 7.35
CA LYS A 98 -9.32 8.21 7.04
C LYS A 98 -9.60 8.06 5.55
N SER A 99 -8.64 8.41 4.69
CA SER A 99 -8.79 8.25 3.24
C SER A 99 -8.86 6.79 2.81
N LEU A 100 -8.46 5.84 3.68
CA LEU A 100 -8.58 4.41 3.44
C LEU A 100 -9.93 3.83 3.88
N TYR A 101 -10.74 4.58 4.59
CA TYR A 101 -12.00 4.07 5.10
C TYR A 101 -12.90 3.63 3.95
N GLY A 102 -13.44 2.42 4.06
CA GLY A 102 -14.22 1.80 3.00
C GLY A 102 -13.42 0.87 2.08
N CYS A 103 -12.09 0.86 2.17
CA CYS A 103 -11.25 0.06 1.28
C CYS A 103 -11.61 -1.43 1.31
N ARG A 104 -11.99 -1.93 2.47
CA ARG A 104 -12.36 -3.33 2.66
C ARG A 104 -13.54 -3.75 1.79
N ASN A 105 -14.53 -2.87 1.66
CA ASN A 105 -15.71 -3.14 0.84
C ASN A 105 -15.52 -2.80 -0.63
N ASP A 106 -14.58 -1.90 -0.93
CA ASP A 106 -14.42 -1.38 -2.30
C ASP A 106 -13.58 -2.29 -3.19
N PHE A 107 -12.47 -2.83 -2.71
CA PHE A 107 -11.57 -3.54 -3.62
C PHE A 107 -10.86 -4.77 -3.02
N LEU A 108 -10.99 -5.03 -1.73
CA LEU A 108 -10.36 -6.20 -1.15
C LEU A 108 -11.25 -7.42 -1.31
N THR A 109 -10.64 -8.57 -1.64
CA THR A 109 -11.32 -9.86 -1.60
C THR A 109 -11.50 -10.28 -0.14
N ASP A 110 -12.38 -11.26 0.09
CA ASP A 110 -12.60 -11.81 1.46
C ASP A 110 -11.30 -12.34 2.06
N LYS A 111 -10.47 -12.97 1.24
CA LYS A 111 -9.16 -13.47 1.66
C LYS A 111 -8.24 -12.32 2.07
N GLU A 112 -8.20 -11.27 1.26
CA GLU A 112 -7.37 -10.09 1.55
C GLU A 112 -7.83 -9.35 2.79
N GLU A 113 -9.13 -9.24 3.01
CA GLU A 113 -9.68 -8.65 4.24
C GLU A 113 -9.18 -9.38 5.49
N LYS A 114 -9.22 -10.71 5.43
CA LYS A 114 -8.76 -11.55 6.52
C LYS A 114 -7.26 -11.41 6.75
N GLU A 115 -6.48 -11.44 5.68
CA GLU A 115 -5.02 -11.25 5.74
C GLU A 115 -4.67 -9.89 6.35
N LEU A 116 -5.35 -8.84 5.92
CA LEU A 116 -5.12 -7.49 6.45
C LEU A 116 -5.36 -7.44 7.95
N PHE A 117 -6.48 -7.98 8.41
CA PHE A 117 -6.79 -8.01 9.83
C PHE A 117 -5.72 -8.77 10.62
N GLU A 118 -5.38 -9.97 10.17
CA GLU A 118 -4.40 -10.83 10.86
C GLU A 118 -3.01 -10.17 10.92
N GLU A 119 -2.57 -9.54 9.83
CA GLU A 119 -1.28 -8.85 9.79
C GLU A 119 -1.26 -7.64 10.72
N LEU A 120 -2.33 -6.86 10.75
CA LEU A 120 -2.42 -5.70 11.64
C LEU A 120 -2.37 -6.13 13.11
N ILE A 121 -3.06 -7.22 13.45
CA ILE A 121 -3.02 -7.76 14.82
C ILE A 121 -1.60 -8.21 15.18
N GLU A 122 -0.90 -8.89 14.26
CA GLU A 122 0.49 -9.31 14.50
C GLU A 122 1.42 -8.11 14.75
N ILE A 123 1.23 -7.04 13.99
CA ILE A 123 2.03 -5.81 14.16
C ILE A 123 1.76 -5.19 15.53
N LEU A 124 0.49 -5.19 15.98
CA LEU A 124 0.14 -4.73 17.32
C LEU A 124 0.81 -5.57 18.41
N LYS A 125 0.82 -6.90 18.25
CA LYS A 125 1.46 -7.81 19.20
C LYS A 125 2.96 -7.56 19.33
N LYS A 126 3.60 -7.11 18.25
CA LYS A 126 5.02 -6.78 18.26
C LYS A 126 5.31 -5.43 18.91
N GLY A 127 4.28 -4.68 19.32
CA GLY A 127 4.44 -3.39 19.98
C GLY A 127 4.98 -2.28 19.08
N HIS A 128 4.55 -2.26 17.83
CA HIS A 128 4.99 -1.25 16.87
C HIS A 128 4.69 0.16 17.38
N LYS A 129 5.60 1.10 17.15
CA LYS A 129 5.45 2.49 17.56
C LYS A 129 4.24 3.21 16.97
N LYS A 130 3.66 2.69 15.88
CA LYS A 130 2.47 3.25 15.23
C LYS A 130 1.19 2.51 15.60
N SER A 131 1.17 1.80 16.73
CA SER A 131 0.00 1.02 17.18
C SER A 131 -1.28 1.83 17.27
N ASP A 132 -1.19 3.11 17.69
CA ASP A 132 -2.35 4.01 17.76
C ASP A 132 -3.02 4.18 16.39
N LYS A 133 -2.24 4.27 15.33
CA LYS A 133 -2.72 4.41 13.96
C LYS A 133 -3.43 3.13 13.49
N ILE A 134 -2.86 1.99 13.83
CA ILE A 134 -3.45 0.68 13.51
C ILE A 134 -4.79 0.52 14.21
N VAL A 135 -4.86 0.85 15.50
CA VAL A 135 -6.11 0.78 16.28
C VAL A 135 -7.19 1.67 15.67
N MET A 136 -6.82 2.88 15.28
CA MET A 136 -7.75 3.81 14.63
C MET A 136 -8.37 3.21 13.36
N PHE A 137 -7.56 2.60 12.52
CA PHE A 137 -8.02 1.94 11.30
C PHE A 137 -8.93 0.75 11.62
N LEU A 138 -8.49 -0.12 12.54
CA LEU A 138 -9.25 -1.32 12.91
C LEU A 138 -10.61 -1.00 13.53
N GLU A 139 -10.69 0.02 14.37
CA GLU A 139 -11.94 0.43 15.00
C GLU A 139 -12.98 0.87 13.98
N ASN A 140 -12.54 1.47 12.87
CA ASN A 140 -13.45 1.88 11.81
C ASN A 140 -13.81 0.74 10.86
N GLU A 141 -12.82 -0.02 10.39
CA GLU A 141 -13.03 -1.03 9.35
C GLU A 141 -13.50 -2.38 9.89
N TYR A 142 -13.18 -2.71 11.14
CA TYR A 142 -13.53 -3.97 11.77
C TYR A 142 -14.18 -3.71 13.13
N PRO A 143 -15.33 -3.00 13.17
CA PRO A 143 -15.93 -2.63 14.45
C PRO A 143 -16.42 -3.86 15.22
N ARG A 144 -16.36 -3.78 16.53
CA ARG A 144 -16.91 -4.80 17.42
C ARG A 144 -18.43 -4.80 17.32
N LYS A 145 -19.01 -5.99 17.31
CA LYS A 145 -20.46 -6.15 17.35
C LYS A 145 -20.92 -6.38 18.78
#